data_87c048711a43e7dab7b58d7bf13262c2
#
_entry.id   87c048711a43e7dab7b58d7bf13262c2
#
_cell.length_a   1.000
_cell.length_b   1.000
_cell.length_c   1.000
_cell.angle_alpha   90.00
_cell.angle_beta   90.00
_cell.angle_gamma   90.00
#
_symmetry.space_group_name_H-M   'P 1'
#
loop_
_entity.id
_entity.type
_entity.pdbx_description
1 polymer ?
#
loop_
_entity_poly.entity_id
_entity_poly.type
_entity_poly.pdbx_seq_one_letter_code
_entity_poly.pdbx_strand_id
1 'polypeptide(L)'
;MDVKKGLVYFIASPDNFTQRYLYEAKLFGKGEVKRLSPMDQAGQHSYSMSPTGKWAVHTFSNTETPPVIDMVSFPGHKSVRLITDNAEAKKQYEALGLQPKEFFKARSGELLLDGWMIKPVNFDPNKKYPVILDIYGEPASSTVQDVWGGGSLWHQHLANQGYIVMSIDNRGANTPRGREWRKCIYGEI
;
A
#
# COMPACT_ATOMS: atom_id res chain seq x y z
N MET A 1 -5.43 -12.35 17.32
CA MET A 1 -5.60 -12.00 18.74
C MET A 1 -4.93 -13.07 19.59
N ASP A 2 -4.09 -12.68 20.53
CA ASP A 2 -3.46 -13.59 21.52
C ASP A 2 -4.12 -13.34 22.89
N VAL A 3 -5.17 -14.10 23.17
CA VAL A 3 -5.96 -13.95 24.42
C VAL A 3 -5.12 -14.26 25.66
N LYS A 4 -4.17 -15.22 25.57
CA LYS A 4 -3.30 -15.58 26.70
C LYS A 4 -2.36 -14.46 27.12
N LYS A 5 -1.88 -13.68 26.15
CA LYS A 5 -1.04 -12.51 26.41
C LYS A 5 -1.82 -11.21 26.54
N GLY A 6 -3.14 -11.25 26.31
CA GLY A 6 -3.97 -10.03 26.29
C GLY A 6 -3.58 -9.04 25.18
N LEU A 7 -3.20 -9.55 23.99
CA LEU A 7 -2.74 -8.73 22.87
C LEU A 7 -3.65 -8.89 21.65
N VAL A 8 -3.81 -7.79 20.93
CA VAL A 8 -4.44 -7.72 19.61
C VAL A 8 -3.43 -7.26 18.57
N TYR A 9 -3.40 -7.93 17.43
CA TYR A 9 -2.61 -7.55 16.26
C TYR A 9 -3.56 -7.06 15.17
N PHE A 10 -3.23 -5.95 14.53
CA PHE A 10 -4.06 -5.35 13.50
C PHE A 10 -3.21 -4.60 12.47
N ILE A 11 -3.79 -4.44 11.27
CA ILE A 11 -3.16 -3.64 10.21
C ILE A 11 -3.70 -2.22 10.27
N ALA A 12 -2.80 -1.24 10.26
CA ALA A 12 -3.12 0.18 10.20
C ALA A 12 -2.04 0.96 9.44
N SER A 13 -2.35 2.20 9.11
CA SER A 13 -1.40 3.14 8.51
C SER A 13 -1.79 4.57 8.89
N PRO A 14 -1.46 5.04 10.09
CA PRO A 14 -1.87 6.34 10.58
C PRO A 14 -1.23 7.52 9.82
N ASP A 15 -0.03 7.33 9.27
CA ASP A 15 0.76 8.40 8.68
C ASP A 15 0.70 8.44 7.15
N ASN A 16 0.50 7.26 6.51
CA ASN A 16 0.45 7.15 5.05
C ASN A 16 -0.60 6.12 4.60
N PHE A 17 -1.74 6.59 4.13
CA PHE A 17 -2.88 5.74 3.78
C PHE A 17 -2.68 4.87 2.53
N THR A 18 -1.61 5.08 1.77
CA THR A 18 -1.25 4.22 0.63
C THR A 18 -0.50 2.95 1.07
N GLN A 19 -0.13 2.85 2.35
CA GLN A 19 0.69 1.78 2.91
C GLN A 19 -0.07 1.01 4.00
N ARG A 20 0.47 -0.13 4.46
CA ARG A 20 -0.14 -0.98 5.49
C ARG A 20 0.92 -1.60 6.38
N TYR A 21 0.74 -1.48 7.69
CA TYR A 21 1.70 -1.92 8.69
C TYR A 21 1.03 -2.72 9.81
N LEU A 22 1.75 -3.68 10.39
CA LEU A 22 1.30 -4.43 11.54
C LEU A 22 1.55 -3.67 12.83
N TYR A 23 0.51 -3.58 13.64
CA TYR A 23 0.55 -3.01 14.98
C TYR A 23 0.10 -4.03 16.03
N GLU A 24 0.55 -3.78 17.25
CA GLU A 24 0.17 -4.51 18.46
C GLU A 24 -0.41 -3.53 19.48
N ALA A 25 -1.45 -3.93 20.17
CA ALA A 25 -2.02 -3.21 21.31
C ALA A 25 -2.50 -4.18 22.39
N LYS A 26 -2.64 -3.67 23.61
CA LYS A 26 -3.29 -4.44 24.69
C LYS A 26 -4.77 -4.64 24.36
N LEU A 27 -5.27 -5.84 24.60
CA LEU A 27 -6.69 -6.17 24.41
C LEU A 27 -7.59 -5.45 25.42
N PHE A 28 -7.07 -5.25 26.64
CA PHE A 28 -7.76 -4.58 27.73
C PHE A 28 -6.87 -3.52 28.38
N GLY A 29 -7.49 -2.44 28.86
CA GLY A 29 -6.82 -1.37 29.58
C GLY A 29 -6.13 -0.34 28.67
N LYS A 30 -5.37 0.54 29.31
CA LYS A 30 -4.58 1.58 28.61
C LYS A 30 -3.19 1.02 28.31
N GLY A 31 -2.76 1.13 27.05
CA GLY A 31 -1.43 0.72 26.63
C GLY A 31 -1.03 1.44 25.35
N GLU A 32 0.25 1.50 25.11
CA GLU A 32 0.82 2.01 23.87
C GLU A 32 0.46 1.10 22.69
N VAL A 33 0.11 1.70 21.57
CA VAL A 33 0.01 1.02 20.28
C VAL A 33 1.40 0.99 19.67
N LYS A 34 1.91 -0.20 19.39
CA LYS A 34 3.27 -0.39 18.89
C LYS A 34 3.24 -0.93 17.46
N ARG A 35 3.97 -0.27 16.55
CA ARG A 35 4.24 -0.80 15.21
C ARG A 35 5.24 -1.95 15.33
N LEU A 36 4.94 -3.09 14.68
CA LEU A 36 5.79 -4.28 14.63
C LEU A 36 6.49 -4.42 13.28
N SER A 37 5.86 -4.02 12.17
CA SER A 37 6.51 -4.00 10.87
C SER A 37 7.76 -3.12 10.90
N PRO A 38 8.86 -3.50 10.22
CA PRO A 38 10.10 -2.72 10.19
C PRO A 38 9.89 -1.28 9.77
N MET A 39 10.59 -0.35 10.43
CA MET A 39 10.44 1.09 10.20
C MET A 39 11.07 1.53 8.87
N ASP A 40 12.08 0.81 8.41
CA ASP A 40 12.83 1.02 7.17
C ASP A 40 12.21 0.37 5.93
N GLN A 41 11.09 -0.34 6.10
CA GLN A 41 10.34 -0.96 5.01
C GLN A 41 9.00 -0.23 4.80
N ALA A 42 9.04 0.84 4.01
CA ALA A 42 7.83 1.54 3.60
C ALA A 42 7.10 0.78 2.49
N GLY A 43 5.78 0.51 2.67
CA GLY A 43 4.98 -0.22 1.68
C GLY A 43 3.81 -1.01 2.29
N GLN A 44 3.44 -2.08 1.61
CA GLN A 44 2.38 -3.00 2.01
C GLN A 44 2.94 -4.18 2.77
N HIS A 45 2.47 -4.39 3.98
CA HIS A 45 2.77 -5.57 4.78
C HIS A 45 1.52 -6.40 5.02
N SER A 46 1.61 -7.69 4.81
CA SER A 46 0.57 -8.65 5.16
C SER A 46 1.14 -9.82 5.96
N TYR A 47 0.30 -10.43 6.79
CA TYR A 47 0.73 -11.46 7.73
C TYR A 47 -0.27 -12.59 7.82
N SER A 48 0.21 -13.81 7.64
CA SER A 48 -0.52 -15.03 7.98
C SER A 48 0.03 -15.58 9.29
N MET A 49 -0.67 -15.27 10.40
CA MET A 49 -0.23 -15.62 11.75
C MET A 49 -0.45 -17.12 12.05
N SER A 50 0.53 -17.74 12.70
CA SER A 50 0.36 -19.08 13.25
C SER A 50 -0.69 -19.09 14.38
N PRO A 51 -1.35 -20.25 14.64
CA PRO A 51 -2.33 -20.35 15.73
C PRO A 51 -1.76 -20.01 17.12
N THR A 52 -0.45 -20.17 17.30
CA THR A 52 0.25 -19.87 18.56
C THR A 52 0.65 -18.40 18.68
N GLY A 53 0.51 -17.59 17.63
CA GLY A 53 0.98 -16.20 17.59
C GLY A 53 2.49 -16.02 17.71
N LYS A 54 3.28 -17.12 17.60
CA LYS A 54 4.75 -17.06 17.71
C LYS A 54 5.45 -16.79 16.38
N TRP A 55 4.78 -17.11 15.27
CA TRP A 55 5.30 -17.03 13.92
C TRP A 55 4.27 -16.45 12.97
N ALA A 56 4.74 -15.86 11.88
CA ALA A 56 3.89 -15.55 10.74
C ALA A 56 4.65 -15.73 9.43
N VAL A 57 3.94 -16.05 8.37
CA VAL A 57 4.39 -15.77 7.02
C VAL A 57 4.10 -14.29 6.77
N HIS A 58 5.15 -13.54 6.51
CA HIS A 58 5.11 -12.12 6.21
C HIS A 58 5.34 -11.91 4.73
N THR A 59 4.60 -10.99 4.13
CA THR A 59 4.81 -10.53 2.76
C THR A 59 4.94 -9.02 2.78
N PHE A 60 6.02 -8.53 2.21
CA PHE A 60 6.28 -7.10 2.01
C PHE A 60 6.40 -6.80 0.52
N SER A 61 5.84 -5.68 0.08
CA SER A 61 6.10 -5.10 -1.24
C SER A 61 5.84 -3.60 -1.25
N ASN A 62 6.40 -2.91 -2.24
CA ASN A 62 6.03 -1.54 -2.60
C ASN A 62 6.13 -1.36 -4.12
N THR A 63 5.97 -0.16 -4.65
CA THR A 63 6.01 0.08 -6.10
C THR A 63 7.34 -0.28 -6.77
N GLU A 64 8.44 -0.35 -6.01
CA GLU A 64 9.80 -0.63 -6.50
C GLU A 64 10.32 -2.01 -6.09
N THR A 65 9.61 -2.68 -5.18
CA THR A 65 10.05 -3.96 -4.60
C THR A 65 8.97 -5.02 -4.80
N PRO A 66 9.25 -6.09 -5.56
CA PRO A 66 8.34 -7.22 -5.70
C PRO A 66 8.12 -7.89 -4.34
N PRO A 67 7.08 -8.73 -4.21
CA PRO A 67 6.79 -9.40 -2.95
C PRO A 67 8.01 -10.13 -2.39
N VAL A 68 8.50 -9.68 -1.24
CA VAL A 68 9.46 -10.41 -0.41
C VAL A 68 8.67 -11.18 0.63
N ILE A 69 8.86 -12.50 0.65
CA ILE A 69 8.12 -13.40 1.54
C ILE A 69 9.10 -14.07 2.48
N ASP A 70 8.87 -13.91 3.78
CA ASP A 70 9.67 -14.56 4.81
C ASP A 70 8.82 -15.09 5.97
N MET A 71 9.40 -15.94 6.76
CA MET A 71 8.85 -16.36 8.04
C MET A 71 9.47 -15.51 9.15
N VAL A 72 8.60 -14.82 9.90
CA VAL A 72 9.02 -13.96 11.02
C VAL A 72 8.57 -14.52 12.35
N SER A 73 9.35 -14.25 13.41
CA SER A 73 9.02 -14.61 14.79
C SER A 73 8.51 -13.41 15.57
N PHE A 74 7.61 -13.68 16.54
CA PHE A 74 7.05 -12.70 17.46
C PHE A 74 7.38 -13.03 18.93
N PRO A 75 7.52 -12.01 19.81
CA PRO A 75 7.54 -10.59 19.50
C PRO A 75 8.84 -10.19 18.79
N GLY A 76 8.91 -9.01 18.22
CA GLY A 76 10.16 -8.45 17.68
C GLY A 76 10.33 -8.54 16.18
N HIS A 77 9.41 -9.20 15.44
CA HIS A 77 9.40 -9.24 13.97
C HIS A 77 10.78 -9.63 13.38
N LYS A 78 11.39 -10.69 13.94
CA LYS A 78 12.69 -11.16 13.44
C LYS A 78 12.49 -12.13 12.29
N SER A 79 13.04 -11.84 11.12
CA SER A 79 13.09 -12.79 10.01
C SER A 79 13.93 -14.01 10.39
N VAL A 80 13.36 -15.19 10.28
CA VAL A 80 14.02 -16.47 10.60
C VAL A 80 14.27 -17.32 9.37
N ARG A 81 13.53 -17.08 8.29
CA ARG A 81 13.70 -17.78 7.03
C ARG A 81 13.14 -16.93 5.88
N LEU A 82 13.99 -16.61 4.93
CA LEU A 82 13.56 -16.07 3.64
C LEU A 82 12.93 -17.22 2.83
N ILE A 83 11.74 -16.99 2.29
CA ILE A 83 11.05 -17.92 1.38
C ILE A 83 11.36 -17.52 -0.06
N THR A 84 11.17 -16.24 -0.39
CA THR A 84 11.57 -15.67 -1.68
C THR A 84 11.74 -14.16 -1.57
N ASP A 85 12.69 -13.59 -2.29
CA ASP A 85 12.89 -12.16 -2.47
C ASP A 85 12.47 -11.67 -3.86
N ASN A 86 12.17 -12.60 -4.79
CA ASN A 86 11.85 -12.31 -6.18
C ASN A 86 12.88 -11.41 -6.89
N ALA A 87 14.16 -11.53 -6.52
CA ALA A 87 15.24 -10.68 -7.03
C ALA A 87 15.37 -10.75 -8.56
N GLU A 88 15.20 -11.93 -9.15
CA GLU A 88 15.25 -12.09 -10.61
C GLU A 88 14.09 -11.37 -11.31
N ALA A 89 12.87 -11.45 -10.76
CA ALA A 89 11.71 -10.71 -11.27
C ALA A 89 11.93 -9.20 -11.18
N LYS A 90 12.54 -8.73 -10.08
CA LYS A 90 12.93 -7.31 -9.92
C LYS A 90 13.88 -6.87 -11.00
N LYS A 91 14.95 -7.63 -11.23
CA LYS A 91 15.96 -7.35 -12.25
C LYS A 91 15.36 -7.28 -13.66
N GLN A 92 14.47 -8.21 -14.00
CA GLN A 92 13.79 -8.22 -15.30
C GLN A 92 12.87 -7.01 -15.45
N TYR A 93 12.17 -6.63 -14.39
CA TYR A 93 11.29 -5.46 -14.39
C TYR A 93 12.08 -4.15 -14.54
N GLU A 94 13.19 -4.00 -13.82
CA GLU A 94 14.09 -2.84 -13.93
C GLU A 94 14.67 -2.70 -15.33
N ALA A 95 14.99 -3.82 -16.00
CA ALA A 95 15.50 -3.84 -17.38
C ALA A 95 14.51 -3.30 -18.42
N LEU A 96 13.20 -3.20 -18.08
CA LEU A 96 12.19 -2.60 -18.95
C LEU A 96 12.28 -1.06 -19.01
N GLY A 97 13.03 -0.42 -18.12
CA GLY A 97 13.20 1.04 -18.11
C GLY A 97 11.90 1.81 -17.91
N LEU A 98 11.02 1.30 -17.06
CA LEU A 98 9.68 1.86 -16.82
C LEU A 98 9.73 3.19 -16.07
N GLN A 99 8.71 4.02 -16.30
CA GLN A 99 8.57 5.30 -15.60
C GLN A 99 8.11 5.07 -14.15
N PRO A 100 8.61 5.85 -13.17
CA PRO A 100 8.22 5.71 -11.78
C PRO A 100 6.75 6.07 -11.57
N LYS A 101 6.11 5.40 -10.61
CA LYS A 101 4.81 5.76 -10.08
C LYS A 101 5.00 6.81 -8.98
N GLU A 102 4.56 8.04 -9.23
CA GLU A 102 4.67 9.16 -8.30
C GLU A 102 3.37 9.31 -7.50
N PHE A 103 3.46 9.28 -6.17
CA PHE A 103 2.30 9.55 -5.30
C PHE A 103 2.12 11.06 -5.08
N PHE A 104 0.85 11.48 -5.03
CA PHE A 104 0.49 12.88 -4.78
C PHE A 104 -0.78 13.01 -3.95
N LYS A 105 -1.06 14.22 -3.48
CA LYS A 105 -2.32 14.58 -2.81
C LYS A 105 -3.12 15.53 -3.70
N ALA A 106 -4.37 15.18 -3.96
CA ALA A 106 -5.33 16.04 -4.66
C ALA A 106 -6.28 16.67 -3.65
N ARG A 107 -6.51 17.99 -3.79
CA ARG A 107 -7.48 18.70 -2.95
C ARG A 107 -8.86 18.64 -3.58
N SER A 108 -9.86 18.22 -2.80
CA SER A 108 -11.27 18.27 -3.16
C SER A 108 -12.05 18.93 -2.01
N GLY A 109 -12.34 20.24 -2.14
CA GLY A 109 -12.82 21.05 -1.03
C GLY A 109 -11.82 21.05 0.12
N GLU A 110 -12.24 20.63 1.30
CA GLU A 110 -11.38 20.50 2.50
C GLU A 110 -10.65 19.15 2.58
N LEU A 111 -10.97 18.22 1.69
CA LEU A 111 -10.37 16.88 1.72
C LEU A 111 -9.07 16.84 0.92
N LEU A 112 -8.11 16.03 1.43
CA LEU A 112 -6.93 15.61 0.69
C LEU A 112 -7.08 14.15 0.30
N LEU A 113 -7.22 13.92 -1.00
CA LEU A 113 -7.32 12.58 -1.60
C LEU A 113 -5.93 12.08 -1.97
N ASP A 114 -5.69 10.77 -1.82
CA ASP A 114 -4.49 10.14 -2.31
C ASP A 114 -4.60 9.84 -3.80
N GLY A 115 -3.51 10.06 -4.52
CA GLY A 115 -3.39 9.73 -5.93
C GLY A 115 -1.99 9.23 -6.28
N TRP A 116 -1.89 8.58 -7.43
CA TRP A 116 -0.63 8.29 -8.08
C TRP A 116 -0.69 8.71 -9.55
N MET A 117 0.47 8.97 -10.15
CA MET A 117 0.60 9.22 -11.59
C MET A 117 1.85 8.57 -12.17
N ILE A 118 1.78 8.24 -13.44
CA ILE A 118 2.89 7.85 -14.30
C ILE A 118 2.97 8.90 -15.42
N LYS A 119 4.09 9.55 -15.53
CA LYS A 119 4.34 10.56 -16.56
C LYS A 119 4.92 9.92 -17.82
N PRO A 120 4.69 10.49 -19.01
CA PRO A 120 5.32 10.02 -20.23
C PRO A 120 6.85 10.14 -20.19
N VAL A 121 7.52 9.34 -20.99
CA VAL A 121 8.97 9.46 -21.21
C VAL A 121 9.25 10.88 -21.73
N ASN A 122 10.31 11.51 -21.24
CA ASN A 122 10.70 12.89 -21.58
C ASN A 122 9.62 13.93 -21.25
N PHE A 123 8.94 13.74 -20.10
CA PHE A 123 7.96 14.68 -19.61
C PHE A 123 8.53 16.11 -19.48
N ASP A 124 7.86 17.08 -20.10
CA ASP A 124 8.20 18.49 -20.03
C ASP A 124 7.07 19.25 -19.28
N PRO A 125 7.33 19.83 -18.09
CA PRO A 125 6.30 20.49 -17.30
C PRO A 125 5.68 21.73 -18.00
N ASN A 126 6.30 22.23 -19.07
CA ASN A 126 5.78 23.36 -19.84
C ASN A 126 4.82 22.95 -20.97
N LYS A 127 4.64 21.64 -21.19
CA LYS A 127 3.72 21.10 -22.20
C LYS A 127 2.42 20.60 -21.56
N LYS A 128 1.37 20.54 -22.37
CA LYS A 128 0.10 19.91 -22.02
C LYS A 128 0.09 18.48 -22.54
N TYR A 129 -0.42 17.56 -21.71
CA TYR A 129 -0.54 16.15 -22.04
C TYR A 129 -1.99 15.68 -21.88
N PRO A 130 -2.46 14.77 -22.71
CA PRO A 130 -3.72 14.10 -22.45
C PRO A 130 -3.59 13.24 -21.20
N VAL A 131 -4.69 13.15 -20.42
CA VAL A 131 -4.71 12.42 -19.14
C VAL A 131 -5.68 11.25 -19.23
N ILE A 132 -5.25 10.10 -18.76
CA ILE A 132 -6.09 8.92 -18.54
C ILE A 132 -6.24 8.74 -17.04
N LEU A 133 -7.51 8.70 -16.57
CA LEU A 133 -7.86 8.42 -15.18
C LEU A 133 -8.27 6.97 -15.04
N ASP A 134 -7.53 6.20 -14.19
CA ASP A 134 -7.87 4.85 -13.77
C ASP A 134 -8.54 4.92 -12.39
N ILE A 135 -9.86 4.78 -12.36
CA ILE A 135 -10.67 4.97 -11.15
C ILE A 135 -11.48 3.71 -10.86
N TYR A 136 -11.41 3.21 -9.63
CA TYR A 136 -12.31 2.15 -9.17
C TYR A 136 -13.71 2.70 -8.84
N GLY A 137 -13.78 3.79 -8.07
CA GLY A 137 -15.00 4.57 -7.83
C GLY A 137 -15.93 4.02 -6.75
N GLU A 138 -15.80 2.76 -6.34
CA GLU A 138 -16.65 2.09 -5.35
C GLU A 138 -15.97 1.96 -3.97
N PRO A 139 -16.75 1.76 -2.89
CA PRO A 139 -16.19 1.66 -1.53
C PRO A 139 -15.49 0.33 -1.23
N ALA A 140 -15.61 -0.68 -2.09
CA ALA A 140 -15.09 -2.02 -1.83
C ALA A 140 -13.57 -2.13 -1.94
N SER A 141 -12.92 -1.29 -2.74
CA SER A 141 -11.48 -1.32 -2.98
C SER A 141 -10.85 0.07 -3.01
N SER A 142 -9.55 0.13 -3.29
CA SER A 142 -8.77 1.33 -3.57
C SER A 142 -7.73 1.02 -4.65
N THR A 143 -7.43 1.98 -5.49
CA THR A 143 -6.42 1.89 -6.56
C THR A 143 -5.10 2.55 -6.17
N VAL A 144 -5.13 3.41 -5.15
CA VAL A 144 -3.95 4.16 -4.72
C VAL A 144 -3.26 3.44 -3.57
N GLN A 145 -2.39 2.50 -3.94
CA GLN A 145 -1.65 1.68 -3.00
C GLN A 145 -0.17 1.61 -3.40
N ASP A 146 0.70 1.70 -2.40
CA ASP A 146 2.14 1.49 -2.55
C ASP A 146 2.43 -0.01 -2.53
N VAL A 147 2.20 -0.66 -3.66
CA VAL A 147 2.28 -2.11 -3.86
C VAL A 147 2.88 -2.43 -5.22
N TRP A 148 3.60 -3.54 -5.31
CA TRP A 148 4.14 -4.05 -6.56
C TRP A 148 3.06 -4.46 -7.56
N GLY A 149 3.27 -4.14 -8.83
CA GLY A 149 2.38 -4.55 -9.92
C GLY A 149 1.17 -3.63 -10.09
N GLY A 150 -0.02 -4.20 -10.17
CA GLY A 150 -1.27 -3.44 -10.25
C GLY A 150 -1.48 -2.69 -11.57
N GLY A 151 -1.68 -3.41 -12.70
CA GLY A 151 -1.96 -2.82 -14.02
C GLY A 151 -0.80 -2.07 -14.66
N SER A 152 0.35 -2.06 -14.00
CA SER A 152 1.46 -1.16 -14.31
C SER A 152 1.98 -1.25 -15.73
N LEU A 153 2.07 -2.43 -16.36
CA LEU A 153 2.56 -2.55 -17.75
C LEU A 153 1.62 -1.91 -18.76
N TRP A 154 0.30 -2.00 -18.56
CA TRP A 154 -0.67 -1.30 -19.39
C TRP A 154 -0.58 0.22 -19.21
N HIS A 155 -0.48 0.68 -17.96
CA HIS A 155 -0.28 2.10 -17.65
C HIS A 155 1.03 2.63 -18.24
N GLN A 156 2.10 1.85 -18.18
CA GLN A 156 3.39 2.18 -18.79
C GLN A 156 3.29 2.28 -20.32
N HIS A 157 2.56 1.35 -20.95
CA HIS A 157 2.31 1.42 -22.38
C HIS A 157 1.62 2.72 -22.77
N LEU A 158 0.58 3.12 -22.04
CA LEU A 158 -0.13 4.38 -22.27
C LEU A 158 0.78 5.59 -22.03
N ALA A 159 1.60 5.58 -20.99
CA ALA A 159 2.56 6.64 -20.73
C ALA A 159 3.60 6.78 -21.86
N ASN A 160 4.05 5.66 -22.41
CA ASN A 160 4.94 5.66 -23.57
C ASN A 160 4.28 6.17 -24.86
N GLN A 161 2.94 6.18 -24.94
CA GLN A 161 2.18 6.82 -26.02
C GLN A 161 1.95 8.33 -25.78
N GLY A 162 2.51 8.89 -24.71
CA GLY A 162 2.45 10.33 -24.44
C GLY A 162 1.29 10.75 -23.52
N TYR A 163 0.63 9.83 -22.83
CA TYR A 163 -0.40 10.14 -21.83
C TYR A 163 0.21 10.27 -20.45
N ILE A 164 -0.35 11.17 -19.63
CA ILE A 164 -0.23 11.05 -18.18
C ILE A 164 -1.31 10.05 -17.73
N VAL A 165 -0.89 8.97 -17.08
CA VAL A 165 -1.83 8.00 -16.49
C VAL A 165 -1.85 8.24 -14.99
N MET A 166 -3.04 8.39 -14.41
CA MET A 166 -3.18 8.67 -12.98
C MET A 166 -4.41 8.01 -12.38
N SER A 167 -4.38 7.87 -11.08
CA SER A 167 -5.51 7.41 -10.28
C SER A 167 -5.66 8.27 -9.04
N ILE A 168 -6.89 8.43 -8.57
CA ILE A 168 -7.23 9.11 -7.32
C ILE A 168 -8.31 8.30 -6.62
N ASP A 169 -8.08 7.92 -5.37
CA ASP A 169 -9.11 7.28 -4.54
C ASP A 169 -10.10 8.32 -4.04
N ASN A 170 -11.38 8.11 -4.35
CA ASN A 170 -12.48 8.96 -3.88
C ASN A 170 -12.75 8.77 -2.39
N ARG A 171 -13.52 9.70 -1.82
CA ARG A 171 -14.03 9.61 -0.45
C ARG A 171 -14.82 8.31 -0.27
N GLY A 172 -14.60 7.61 0.85
CA GLY A 172 -15.24 6.34 1.16
C GLY A 172 -14.54 5.09 0.62
N ALA A 173 -13.55 5.23 -0.26
CA ALA A 173 -12.74 4.11 -0.75
C ALA A 173 -12.10 3.30 0.39
N ASN A 174 -11.79 2.02 0.13
CA ASN A 174 -11.24 1.09 1.14
C ASN A 174 -9.77 1.38 1.46
N THR A 175 -9.52 2.55 2.05
CA THR A 175 -8.21 2.98 2.52
C THR A 175 -8.15 2.95 4.05
N PRO A 176 -6.96 2.87 4.68
CA PRO A 176 -6.81 2.82 6.15
C PRO A 176 -6.99 4.19 6.82
N ARG A 177 -7.94 5.01 6.35
CA ARG A 177 -8.26 6.34 6.88
C ARG A 177 -9.25 6.32 8.05
N GLY A 178 -9.63 5.12 8.53
CA GLY A 178 -10.51 4.95 9.68
C GLY A 178 -12.01 4.96 9.36
N ARG A 179 -12.81 4.92 10.46
CA ARG A 179 -14.27 4.72 10.39
C ARG A 179 -15.00 5.87 9.69
N GLU A 180 -14.68 7.11 10.05
CA GLU A 180 -15.36 8.30 9.50
C GLU A 180 -15.22 8.37 7.97
N TRP A 181 -14.02 8.11 7.46
CA TRP A 181 -13.79 8.02 6.02
C TRP A 181 -14.64 6.94 5.36
N ARG A 182 -14.75 5.75 5.98
CA ARG A 182 -15.49 4.61 5.42
C ARG A 182 -17.01 4.77 5.50
N LYS A 183 -17.50 5.51 6.48
CA LYS A 183 -18.94 5.67 6.77
C LYS A 183 -19.57 6.89 6.09
N CYS A 184 -18.78 7.82 5.57
CA CYS A 184 -19.28 9.05 4.97
C CYS A 184 -20.17 8.87 3.74
N ILE A 185 -20.15 7.67 3.13
CA ILE A 185 -20.97 7.32 1.96
C ILE A 185 -22.16 6.38 2.34
N TYR A 186 -22.37 6.09 3.62
CA TYR A 186 -23.41 5.16 4.03
C TYR A 186 -24.79 5.73 3.76
N GLY A 187 -25.55 5.08 2.86
CA GLY A 187 -26.86 5.54 2.41
C GLY A 187 -26.86 6.67 1.37
N GLU A 188 -25.68 7.04 0.87
CA GLU A 188 -25.48 8.17 -0.08
C GLU A 188 -24.66 7.73 -1.33
N ILE A 189 -24.85 6.49 -1.79
CA ILE A 189 -24.21 5.97 -3.00
C ILE A 189 -25.19 6.08 -4.17
#